data_0b45e04f43a8e86b2711046618d01b07
#
_entry.id   0b45e04f43a8e86b2711046618d01b07
#
_cell.length_a   1.000
_cell.length_b   1.000
_cell.length_c   1.000
_cell.angle_alpha   90.00
_cell.angle_beta   90.00
_cell.angle_gamma   90.00
#
_symmetry.space_group_name_H-M   'P 1'
#
loop_
_entity.id
_entity.type
_entity.pdbx_description
1 polymer ?
#
loop_
_entity_poly.entity_id
_entity_poly.type
_entity_poly.pdbx_seq_one_letter_code
_entity_poly.pdbx_strand_id
1 'polypeptide(L)' 'STDREHIVYLRVRRRMDRCLLRLSTPDGRTVHERHLRYVVPAEMVNLKLRPAFLESFHGDSLLVEVIEP' A
#
# COMPACT_ATOMS: atom_id res chain seq x y z
N SER A 1 2.09 -20.43 -13.35
CA SER A 1 0.86 -19.75 -13.04
C SER A 1 1.11 -18.38 -12.42
N THR A 2 0.35 -17.43 -12.86
CA THR A 2 0.51 -16.05 -12.41
C THR A 2 -0.62 -15.59 -11.50
N ASP A 3 -1.40 -16.50 -10.98
CA ASP A 3 -2.58 -16.16 -10.21
C ASP A 3 -2.30 -15.88 -8.73
N ARG A 4 -1.05 -15.70 -8.38
CA ARG A 4 -0.70 -15.46 -6.99
C ARG A 4 -0.93 -14.01 -6.62
N GLU A 5 -1.58 -13.79 -5.49
CA GLU A 5 -1.64 -12.48 -4.89
C GLU A 5 -0.31 -12.17 -4.23
N HIS A 6 0.11 -10.93 -4.38
CA HIS A 6 1.26 -10.44 -3.66
C HIS A 6 0.79 -9.68 -2.45
N ILE A 7 1.43 -9.92 -1.32
CA ILE A 7 1.07 -9.26 -0.07
C ILE A 7 2.23 -8.38 0.36
N VAL A 8 1.94 -7.10 0.54
CA VAL A 8 2.90 -6.15 1.06
C VAL A 8 2.61 -5.94 2.53
N TYR A 9 3.63 -6.06 3.36
CA TYR A 9 3.52 -5.87 4.80
C TYR A 9 4.25 -4.60 5.17
N LEU A 10 3.62 -3.79 6.03
CA LEU A 10 4.28 -2.59 6.52
C LEU A 10 3.87 -2.31 7.96
N ARG A 11 4.71 -1.56 8.65
CA ARG A 11 4.43 -1.10 10.01
C ARG A 11 4.66 0.40 10.07
N VAL A 12 3.82 1.06 10.85
CA VAL A 12 3.98 2.49 11.10
C VAL A 12 4.83 2.68 12.35
N ARG A 13 5.42 3.87 12.47
CA ARG A 13 6.27 4.20 13.61
C ARG A 13 5.49 4.77 14.78
N ARG A 14 4.30 5.28 14.52
CA ARG A 14 3.45 5.85 15.55
C ARG A 14 2.00 5.58 15.21
N ARG A 15 1.16 5.67 16.22
CA ARG A 15 -0.28 5.52 16.01
C ARG A 15 -0.83 6.67 15.18
N MET A 16 -1.70 6.34 14.24
CA MET A 16 -2.40 7.31 13.43
C MET A 16 -3.86 6.93 13.35
N ASP A 17 -4.73 7.92 13.57
CA ASP A 17 -6.17 7.74 13.42
C ASP A 17 -6.58 8.31 12.07
N ARG A 18 -7.42 7.56 11.35
CA ARG A 18 -7.93 7.96 10.04
C ARG A 18 -6.82 8.34 9.09
N CYS A 19 -6.18 7.37 8.54
CA CYS A 19 -5.13 7.63 7.58
C CYS A 19 -5.49 7.04 6.21
N LEU A 20 -4.80 7.54 5.19
CA LEU A 20 -4.91 7.04 3.84
C LEU A 20 -3.60 6.36 3.48
N LEU A 21 -3.71 5.11 3.07
CA LEU A 21 -2.58 4.38 2.56
C LEU A 21 -2.59 4.50 1.04
N ARG A 22 -1.52 5.05 0.49
CA ARG A 22 -1.44 5.29 -0.96
C ARG A 22 -0.22 4.60 -1.54
N LEU A 23 -0.45 3.87 -2.63
CA LEU A 23 0.60 3.31 -3.43
C LEU A 23 0.72 4.12 -4.72
N SER A 24 1.93 4.55 -5.04
CA SER A 24 2.18 5.38 -6.22
C SER A 24 3.40 4.88 -6.97
N THR A 25 3.43 5.17 -8.25
CA THR A 25 4.63 4.95 -9.04
C THR A 25 5.63 6.07 -8.79
N PRO A 26 6.92 5.86 -9.11
CA PRO A 26 7.91 6.92 -8.89
C PRO A 26 7.63 8.22 -9.65
N ASP A 27 6.89 8.14 -10.75
CA ASP A 27 6.51 9.33 -11.51
C ASP A 27 5.30 10.07 -10.95
N GLY A 28 4.78 9.60 -9.80
CA GLY A 28 3.73 10.31 -9.10
C GLY A 28 2.31 9.83 -9.38
N ARG A 29 2.14 8.76 -10.16
CA ARG A 29 0.80 8.25 -10.45
C ARG A 29 0.32 7.35 -9.33
N THR A 30 -0.85 7.66 -8.78
CA THR A 30 -1.47 6.83 -7.74
C THR A 30 -2.08 5.58 -8.39
N VAL A 31 -1.71 4.42 -7.87
CA VAL A 31 -2.20 3.16 -8.41
C VAL A 31 -3.18 2.45 -7.47
N HIS A 32 -3.11 2.76 -6.19
CA HIS A 32 -4.03 2.16 -5.22
C HIS A 32 -4.12 3.02 -3.98
N GLU A 33 -5.31 3.10 -3.38
CA GLU A 33 -5.52 3.80 -2.12
C GLU A 33 -6.43 2.97 -1.22
N ARG A 34 -6.18 3.06 0.07
CA ARG A 34 -7.00 2.39 1.06
C ARG A 34 -7.14 3.25 2.30
N HIS A 35 -8.36 3.46 2.75
CA HIS A 35 -8.62 4.18 3.99
C HIS A 35 -8.52 3.23 5.17
N LEU A 36 -7.85 3.67 6.21
CA LEU A 36 -7.69 2.92 7.45
C LEU A 36 -8.25 3.75 8.60
N ARG A 37 -8.98 3.10 9.49
CA ARG A 37 -9.54 3.78 10.65
C ARG A 37 -8.45 4.19 11.63
N TYR A 38 -7.50 3.30 11.81
CA TYR A 38 -6.33 3.58 12.64
C TYR A 38 -5.24 2.59 12.28
N VAL A 39 -4.02 2.97 12.59
CA VAL A 39 -2.86 2.09 12.50
C VAL A 39 -2.03 2.25 13.75
N VAL A 40 -1.46 1.17 14.22
CA VAL A 40 -0.61 1.17 15.42
C VAL A 40 0.68 0.41 15.11
N PRO A 41 1.81 0.81 15.73
CA PRO A 41 3.10 0.15 15.46
C PRO A 41 3.11 -1.34 15.75
N ALA A 42 2.32 -1.78 16.70
CA ALA A 42 2.30 -3.18 17.10
C ALA A 42 1.61 -4.08 16.07
N GLU A 43 0.81 -3.52 15.20
CA GLU A 43 0.06 -4.28 14.21
C GLU A 43 0.62 -4.06 12.82
N MET A 44 0.80 -5.16 12.10
CA MET A 44 1.27 -5.09 10.73
C MET A 44 0.10 -4.83 9.78
N VAL A 45 0.29 -3.89 8.87
CA VAL A 45 -0.69 -3.60 7.83
C VAL A 45 -0.39 -4.48 6.62
N ASN A 46 -1.40 -5.17 6.13
CA ASN A 46 -1.27 -6.05 4.98
C ASN A 46 -1.98 -5.45 3.77
N LEU A 47 -1.30 -5.40 2.66
CA LEU A 47 -1.88 -4.98 1.39
C LEU A 47 -1.81 -6.13 0.41
N LYS A 48 -2.97 -6.55 -0.07
CA LYS A 48 -3.03 -7.59 -1.10
C LYS A 48 -3.07 -6.93 -2.47
N LEU A 49 -2.11 -7.26 -3.30
CA LEU A 49 -2.03 -6.74 -4.65
C LEU A 49 -2.42 -7.85 -5.62
N ARG A 50 -3.47 -7.59 -6.40
CA ARG A 50 -3.96 -8.57 -7.36
C ARG A 50 -3.03 -8.68 -8.57
N PRO A 51 -2.97 -9.86 -9.20
CA PRO A 51 -2.13 -10.02 -10.38
C PRO A 51 -2.46 -9.02 -11.49
N ALA A 52 -3.74 -8.71 -11.70
CA ALA A 52 -4.13 -7.74 -12.73
C ALA A 52 -3.53 -6.37 -12.47
N PHE A 53 -3.42 -5.98 -11.20
CA PHE A 53 -2.78 -4.73 -10.83
C PHE A 53 -1.30 -4.75 -11.20
N LEU A 54 -0.62 -5.85 -10.90
CA LEU A 54 0.81 -5.97 -11.17
C LEU A 54 1.12 -6.02 -12.66
N GLU A 55 0.21 -6.54 -13.46
CA GLU A 55 0.38 -6.57 -14.91
C GLU A 55 0.39 -5.18 -15.51
N SER A 56 -0.34 -4.25 -14.92
CA SER A 56 -0.38 -2.87 -15.40
C SER A 56 0.80 -2.04 -14.93
N PHE A 57 1.62 -2.60 -14.06
CA PHE A 57 2.74 -1.91 -13.46
C PHE A 57 4.05 -2.40 -14.07
N HIS A 58 4.76 -1.52 -14.73
CA HIS A 58 6.02 -1.86 -15.41
C HIS A 58 7.26 -1.29 -14.74
N GLY A 59 7.11 -0.70 -13.57
CA GLY A 59 8.23 -0.13 -12.85
C GLY A 59 8.88 -1.14 -11.91
N ASP A 60 10.05 -0.77 -11.41
CA ASP A 60 10.81 -1.60 -10.47
C ASP A 60 10.47 -1.31 -9.02
N SER A 61 9.73 -0.26 -8.74
CA SER A 61 9.44 0.13 -7.37
C SER A 61 8.10 0.84 -7.26
N LEU A 62 7.55 0.79 -6.06
CA LEU A 62 6.34 1.49 -5.70
C LEU A 62 6.62 2.30 -4.46
N LEU A 63 6.04 3.49 -4.40
CA LEU A 63 6.07 4.32 -3.20
C LEU A 63 4.85 4.00 -2.35
N VAL A 64 5.08 3.77 -1.08
CA VAL A 64 4.01 3.56 -0.12
C VAL A 64 4.00 4.74 0.83
N GLU A 65 2.87 5.42 0.90
CA GLU A 65 2.70 6.57 1.79
C GLU A 65 1.55 6.34 2.73
N VAL A 66 1.72 6.76 3.98
CA VAL A 66 0.64 6.79 4.96
C VAL A 66 0.37 8.26 5.26
N ILE A 67 -0.80 8.71 4.87
CA ILE A 67 -1.15 10.14 4.91
C ILE A 67 -2.22 10.37 5.97
N GLU A 68 -1.93 11.26 6.90
CA GLU A 68 -2.92 11.71 7.87
C GLU A 68 -3.69 12.89 7.29
N PRO A 69 -5.00 12.91 7.49
CA PRO A 69 -5.81 14.04 7.04
C PRO A 69 -5.52 15.32 7.82
#